data_705f386e147ee84ab213eb5daf33cc63
#
_entry.id   705f386e147ee84ab213eb5daf33cc63
#
_cell.length_a   1.000
_cell.length_b   1.000
_cell.length_c   1.000
_cell.angle_alpha   90.00
_cell.angle_beta   90.00
_cell.angle_gamma   90.00
#
_symmetry.space_group_name_H-M   'P 1'
#
loop_
_entity.id
_entity.type
_entity.pdbx_description
1 polymer ?
#
loop_
_entity_poly.entity_id
_entity_poly.type
_entity_poly.pdbx_seq_one_letter_code
_entity_poly.pdbx_strand_id
1 'polypeptide(L)'
;DKYVTDENGQFTTKEYVCDTDWTIREITPSEGYLLDKTIHKVGADPKLYEVEHNLTSNDVTEQVIKGNVAIIKHTDDGETKIETPEKGASFEIYLKSAGSYDAANKDERDTIVCDENGFGQTKDMPYGIYTVHQTSGWEGREMMDDFDVFISQNAQTYRYLINNRNFESFVNVVKVDAESGKSIPYAGAGFKIYDPQGNQVKMTFTYPTPTTIDVFYTDANGSLVTPEKLDYGKGYSIVEVQAPYGYVLDDTPVYFDITEENSTEEGGVTVVKVNKPNMAQKGTITVEKTGEVFSGVNVSGSEDSDVIYQPVYEVAGLEGAVYEVRAAEDISTPDGTLRYSKGEVVDTITTSS
;
A
#
# COMPACT_ATOMS: atom_id res chain seq x y z
N ASP A 1 -60.57 22.70 3.03
CA ASP A 1 -59.73 22.25 4.15
C ASP A 1 -58.42 21.67 3.61
N LYS A 2 -57.39 21.58 4.46
CA LYS A 2 -56.11 20.95 4.19
C LYS A 2 -55.90 19.82 5.20
N TYR A 3 -55.42 18.71 4.72
CA TYR A 3 -55.11 17.53 5.52
C TYR A 3 -53.69 17.12 5.23
N VAL A 4 -53.03 16.48 6.18
CA VAL A 4 -51.69 15.92 6.04
C VAL A 4 -51.78 14.44 6.38
N THR A 5 -51.14 13.59 5.59
CA THR A 5 -51.06 12.16 5.86
C THR A 5 -50.30 11.87 7.14
N ASP A 6 -50.70 10.87 7.89
CA ASP A 6 -50.02 10.36 9.06
C ASP A 6 -48.80 9.46 8.67
N GLU A 7 -48.21 8.79 9.65
CA GLU A 7 -47.08 7.86 9.46
C GLU A 7 -47.41 6.64 8.61
N ASN A 8 -48.70 6.33 8.42
CA ASN A 8 -49.19 5.27 7.56
C ASN A 8 -49.57 5.75 6.16
N GLY A 9 -49.31 7.04 5.85
CA GLY A 9 -49.70 7.67 4.58
C GLY A 9 -51.22 7.96 4.47
N GLN A 10 -51.92 8.02 5.58
CA GLN A 10 -53.40 8.18 5.61
C GLN A 10 -53.84 9.47 6.24
N PHE A 11 -54.98 9.98 5.80
CA PHE A 11 -55.72 11.01 6.52
C PHE A 11 -57.23 10.75 6.43
N THR A 12 -57.97 11.15 7.44
CA THR A 12 -59.44 11.11 7.45
C THR A 12 -59.91 12.54 7.60
N THR A 13 -60.87 12.90 6.75
CA THR A 13 -61.49 14.23 6.81
C THR A 13 -62.48 14.35 7.96
N LYS A 14 -62.87 15.59 8.31
CA LYS A 14 -64.11 15.81 9.05
C LYS A 14 -65.31 15.38 8.19
N GLU A 15 -66.44 15.31 8.78
CA GLU A 15 -67.70 14.96 8.08
C GLU A 15 -68.06 16.08 7.10
N TYR A 16 -68.41 15.67 5.88
CA TYR A 16 -68.99 16.49 4.84
C TYR A 16 -70.33 15.95 4.41
N VAL A 17 -71.16 16.80 3.76
CA VAL A 17 -72.41 16.35 3.15
C VAL A 17 -72.11 15.30 2.09
N CYS A 18 -72.85 14.18 2.11
CA CYS A 18 -72.70 13.09 1.14
C CYS A 18 -72.98 13.58 -0.26
N ASP A 19 -72.03 13.41 -1.17
CA ASP A 19 -72.15 13.72 -2.58
C ASP A 19 -71.03 12.96 -3.35
N THR A 20 -71.18 12.76 -4.64
CA THR A 20 -70.18 12.19 -5.51
C THR A 20 -69.27 13.21 -6.19
N ASP A 21 -69.51 14.51 -5.98
CA ASP A 21 -68.82 15.61 -6.65
C ASP A 21 -67.73 16.28 -5.82
N TRP A 22 -67.34 15.66 -4.72
CA TRP A 22 -66.15 16.09 -3.97
C TRP A 22 -64.89 15.73 -4.74
N THR A 23 -63.87 16.55 -4.57
CA THR A 23 -62.52 16.29 -5.14
C THR A 23 -61.44 16.52 -4.09
N ILE A 24 -60.38 15.72 -4.21
CA ILE A 24 -59.13 15.95 -3.50
C ILE A 24 -58.00 16.14 -4.52
N ARG A 25 -57.03 16.94 -4.16
CA ARG A 25 -55.78 17.09 -4.90
C ARG A 25 -54.61 17.24 -3.91
N GLU A 26 -53.49 16.74 -4.31
CA GLU A 26 -52.27 16.97 -3.58
C GLU A 26 -51.79 18.42 -3.78
N ILE A 27 -51.29 19.05 -2.74
CA ILE A 27 -50.74 20.41 -2.77
C ILE A 27 -49.25 20.45 -2.38
N THR A 28 -48.76 19.42 -1.69
CA THR A 28 -47.37 19.25 -1.27
C THR A 28 -47.10 17.76 -1.27
N PRO A 29 -46.16 17.27 -2.06
CA PRO A 29 -45.79 15.85 -2.08
C PRO A 29 -45.03 15.47 -0.83
N SER A 30 -44.93 14.18 -0.58
CA SER A 30 -44.00 13.62 0.40
C SER A 30 -42.55 13.84 -0.08
N GLU A 31 -41.62 13.88 0.87
CA GLU A 31 -40.20 14.07 0.54
C GLU A 31 -39.68 12.93 -0.37
N GLY A 32 -39.06 13.31 -1.47
CA GLY A 32 -38.54 12.36 -2.46
C GLY A 32 -39.56 11.93 -3.54
N TYR A 33 -40.76 12.47 -3.53
CA TYR A 33 -41.83 12.14 -4.48
C TYR A 33 -42.23 13.33 -5.36
N LEU A 34 -42.85 13.04 -6.48
CA LEU A 34 -43.39 14.02 -7.42
C LEU A 34 -44.79 14.38 -7.01
N LEU A 35 -45.09 15.68 -7.06
CA LEU A 35 -46.47 16.17 -6.83
C LEU A 35 -47.44 15.50 -7.83
N ASP A 36 -48.44 14.78 -7.33
CA ASP A 36 -49.58 14.34 -8.13
C ASP A 36 -50.52 15.54 -8.42
N LYS A 37 -50.54 15.95 -9.69
CA LYS A 37 -51.36 17.04 -10.17
C LYS A 37 -52.79 16.63 -10.51
N THR A 38 -53.08 15.33 -10.38
CA THR A 38 -54.40 14.79 -10.68
C THR A 38 -55.43 15.30 -9.67
N ILE A 39 -56.60 15.60 -10.17
CA ILE A 39 -57.76 15.91 -9.29
C ILE A 39 -58.57 14.62 -9.19
N HIS A 40 -58.55 14.02 -8.02
CA HIS A 40 -59.26 12.78 -7.74
C HIS A 40 -60.68 13.07 -7.31
N LYS A 41 -61.65 12.44 -7.95
CA LYS A 41 -63.04 12.47 -7.47
C LYS A 41 -63.16 11.52 -6.28
N VAL A 42 -63.83 12.00 -5.26
CA VAL A 42 -64.02 11.27 -4.00
C VAL A 42 -65.45 11.46 -3.53
N GLY A 43 -65.85 10.71 -2.54
CA GLY A 43 -67.18 10.75 -1.98
C GLY A 43 -68.04 9.55 -2.48
N ALA A 44 -69.28 9.51 -2.09
CA ALA A 44 -70.18 8.43 -2.45
C ALA A 44 -71.63 8.90 -2.59
N ASP A 45 -72.39 8.15 -3.39
CA ASP A 45 -73.84 8.38 -3.53
C ASP A 45 -74.53 8.26 -2.16
N PRO A 46 -75.30 9.25 -1.72
CA PRO A 46 -76.01 9.22 -0.45
C PRO A 46 -76.86 7.96 -0.22
N LYS A 47 -77.26 7.30 -1.27
CA LYS A 47 -77.98 6.03 -1.22
C LYS A 47 -77.14 4.81 -0.81
N LEU A 48 -75.81 4.93 -0.94
CA LEU A 48 -74.87 3.86 -0.61
C LEU A 48 -74.23 4.04 0.79
N TYR A 49 -74.48 5.18 1.45
CA TYR A 49 -73.98 5.42 2.78
C TYR A 49 -74.83 4.70 3.83
N GLU A 50 -74.19 4.02 4.75
CA GLU A 50 -74.84 3.58 5.99
C GLU A 50 -74.89 4.76 6.96
N VAL A 51 -75.81 4.73 7.89
CA VAL A 51 -76.15 5.88 8.76
C VAL A 51 -75.02 6.27 9.72
N GLU A 52 -74.06 5.39 9.96
CA GLU A 52 -72.93 5.63 10.83
C GLU A 52 -71.66 5.12 10.12
N HIS A 53 -70.60 5.96 10.04
CA HIS A 53 -69.25 5.64 9.64
C HIS A 53 -69.01 5.28 8.16
N ASN A 54 -69.50 6.07 7.22
CA ASN A 54 -69.18 5.90 5.80
C ASN A 54 -67.81 6.45 5.47
N LEU A 55 -66.85 5.53 5.38
CA LEU A 55 -65.50 5.81 4.86
C LEU A 55 -65.46 5.44 3.39
N THR A 56 -65.16 6.41 2.52
CA THR A 56 -64.67 6.12 1.17
C THR A 56 -63.18 6.10 1.20
N SER A 57 -62.55 4.98 0.80
CA SER A 57 -61.12 4.87 0.64
C SER A 57 -60.74 5.23 -0.79
N ASN A 58 -59.74 6.04 -0.94
CA ASN A 58 -59.15 6.38 -2.26
C ASN A 58 -57.64 6.23 -2.14
N ASP A 59 -57.11 5.37 -3.01
CA ASP A 59 -55.64 5.14 -3.08
C ASP A 59 -55.05 6.09 -4.11
N VAL A 60 -54.08 6.89 -3.68
CA VAL A 60 -53.31 7.79 -4.54
C VAL A 60 -51.87 7.32 -4.50
N THR A 61 -51.27 7.06 -5.64
CA THR A 61 -49.89 6.58 -5.75
C THR A 61 -49.03 7.68 -6.33
N GLU A 62 -48.00 8.06 -5.59
CA GLU A 62 -46.98 9.00 -6.01
C GLU A 62 -45.82 8.33 -6.72
N GLN A 63 -45.14 9.06 -7.59
CA GLN A 63 -43.93 8.61 -8.27
C GLN A 63 -42.71 9.17 -7.54
N VAL A 64 -41.76 8.31 -7.24
CA VAL A 64 -40.48 8.72 -6.66
C VAL A 64 -39.70 9.60 -7.65
N ILE A 65 -39.05 10.64 -7.15
CA ILE A 65 -38.07 11.42 -7.89
C ILE A 65 -36.94 10.49 -8.35
N LYS A 66 -36.54 10.63 -9.62
CA LYS A 66 -35.40 9.87 -10.18
C LYS A 66 -34.45 10.80 -10.91
N GLY A 67 -33.17 10.53 -10.79
CA GLY A 67 -32.12 11.22 -11.51
C GLY A 67 -30.94 10.29 -11.78
N ASN A 68 -29.93 10.78 -12.49
CA ASN A 68 -28.76 9.97 -12.82
C ASN A 68 -27.47 10.73 -12.55
N VAL A 69 -26.38 9.97 -12.43
CA VAL A 69 -25.03 10.47 -12.23
C VAL A 69 -24.23 10.26 -13.52
N ALA A 70 -23.59 11.28 -14.01
CA ALA A 70 -22.70 11.22 -15.16
C ALA A 70 -21.29 11.61 -14.74
N ILE A 71 -20.31 10.83 -15.19
CA ILE A 71 -18.89 11.05 -14.94
C ILE A 71 -18.21 11.37 -16.27
N ILE A 72 -17.37 12.39 -16.25
CA ILE A 72 -16.43 12.74 -17.30
C ILE A 72 -15.05 12.53 -16.69
N LYS A 73 -14.39 11.44 -17.06
CA LYS A 73 -13.10 11.04 -16.52
C LYS A 73 -12.00 11.41 -17.49
N HIS A 74 -11.17 12.36 -17.07
CA HIS A 74 -9.96 12.76 -17.78
C HIS A 74 -8.75 12.56 -16.87
N THR A 75 -7.59 12.32 -17.47
CA THR A 75 -6.34 12.13 -16.74
C THR A 75 -5.22 12.81 -17.52
N ASP A 76 -4.33 13.50 -16.81
CA ASP A 76 -3.07 13.99 -17.35
C ASP A 76 -2.21 12.79 -17.77
N ASP A 77 -1.66 12.81 -18.99
CA ASP A 77 -0.81 11.73 -19.50
C ASP A 77 0.58 11.68 -18.82
N GLY A 78 0.87 12.65 -17.96
CA GLY A 78 2.15 12.76 -17.24
C GLY A 78 3.29 13.38 -18.05
N GLU A 79 3.12 13.52 -19.36
CA GLU A 79 4.15 14.05 -20.26
C GLU A 79 3.79 15.43 -20.83
N THR A 80 2.61 15.56 -21.39
CA THR A 80 2.19 16.77 -22.11
C THR A 80 1.41 17.76 -21.27
N LYS A 81 0.93 17.36 -20.07
CA LYS A 81 -0.01 18.08 -19.21
C LYS A 81 -1.35 18.36 -19.91
N ILE A 82 -1.70 17.57 -20.91
CA ILE A 82 -2.99 17.61 -21.59
C ILE A 82 -3.88 16.56 -20.95
N GLU A 83 -5.03 17.00 -20.45
CA GLU A 83 -6.04 16.07 -19.94
C GLU A 83 -6.61 15.24 -21.09
N THR A 84 -6.47 13.92 -20.97
CA THR A 84 -6.93 12.96 -21.96
C THR A 84 -8.11 12.16 -21.43
N PRO A 85 -9.14 11.87 -22.25
CA PRO A 85 -10.24 11.01 -21.83
C PRO A 85 -9.75 9.63 -21.39
N GLU A 86 -10.14 9.20 -20.20
CA GLU A 86 -9.73 7.90 -19.64
C GLU A 86 -10.76 6.83 -19.93
N LYS A 87 -10.59 6.12 -21.06
CA LYS A 87 -11.41 4.97 -21.43
C LYS A 87 -11.21 3.83 -20.43
N GLY A 88 -12.32 3.23 -20.00
CA GLY A 88 -12.32 2.02 -19.15
C GLY A 88 -12.27 2.30 -17.66
N ALA A 89 -12.08 3.55 -17.22
CA ALA A 89 -12.23 3.90 -15.82
C ALA A 89 -13.64 3.50 -15.35
N SER A 90 -13.74 2.84 -14.20
CA SER A 90 -15.01 2.34 -13.69
C SER A 90 -15.32 2.83 -12.30
N PHE A 91 -16.63 2.96 -12.02
CA PHE A 91 -17.15 3.50 -10.76
C PHE A 91 -18.36 2.66 -10.35
N GLU A 92 -18.46 2.39 -9.07
CA GLU A 92 -19.65 1.87 -8.41
C GLU A 92 -20.40 3.00 -7.73
N ILE A 93 -21.68 3.10 -8.00
CA ILE A 93 -22.58 4.09 -7.41
C ILE A 93 -23.68 3.35 -6.66
N TYR A 94 -23.84 3.64 -5.37
CA TYR A 94 -24.79 2.94 -4.52
C TYR A 94 -25.39 3.84 -3.45
N LEU A 95 -26.62 3.53 -3.02
CA LEU A 95 -27.29 4.27 -1.95
C LEU A 95 -26.44 4.22 -0.67
N LYS A 96 -26.05 5.38 -0.16
CA LYS A 96 -25.14 5.50 1.00
C LYS A 96 -25.64 4.77 2.24
N SER A 97 -26.94 4.80 2.50
CA SER A 97 -27.55 4.11 3.65
C SER A 97 -27.46 2.59 3.59
N ALA A 98 -27.20 2.01 2.41
CA ALA A 98 -26.94 0.58 2.26
C ALA A 98 -25.56 0.16 2.78
N GLY A 99 -24.61 1.10 2.90
CA GLY A 99 -23.26 0.89 3.42
C GLY A 99 -22.27 0.29 2.43
N SER A 100 -22.73 -0.42 1.40
CA SER A 100 -21.87 -0.96 0.33
C SER A 100 -22.67 -1.17 -0.96
N TYR A 101 -21.93 -1.31 -2.07
CA TYR A 101 -22.53 -1.61 -3.38
C TYR A 101 -23.35 -2.91 -3.36
N ASP A 102 -22.81 -3.97 -2.78
CA ASP A 102 -23.47 -5.28 -2.76
C ASP A 102 -24.71 -5.32 -1.85
N ALA A 103 -24.74 -4.50 -0.82
CA ALA A 103 -25.87 -4.42 0.11
C ALA A 103 -27.05 -3.57 -0.44
N ALA A 104 -26.77 -2.69 -1.42
CA ALA A 104 -27.79 -1.85 -2.02
C ALA A 104 -28.72 -2.66 -2.94
N ASN A 105 -30.02 -2.28 -3.01
CA ASN A 105 -30.98 -2.87 -3.92
C ASN A 105 -30.58 -2.59 -5.38
N LYS A 106 -31.05 -3.42 -6.30
CA LYS A 106 -30.74 -3.26 -7.73
C LYS A 106 -31.13 -1.90 -8.31
N ASP A 107 -32.16 -1.28 -7.79
CA ASP A 107 -32.63 0.02 -8.24
C ASP A 107 -31.80 1.18 -7.65
N GLU A 108 -31.12 0.91 -6.56
CA GLU A 108 -30.36 1.86 -5.74
C GLU A 108 -28.86 1.76 -5.97
N ARG A 109 -28.44 1.04 -6.99
CA ARG A 109 -27.03 0.91 -7.39
C ARG A 109 -26.86 0.81 -8.89
N ASP A 110 -25.73 1.24 -9.39
CA ASP A 110 -25.31 1.10 -10.78
C ASP A 110 -23.79 1.14 -10.90
N THR A 111 -23.28 0.74 -12.06
CA THR A 111 -21.87 0.79 -12.41
C THR A 111 -21.68 1.65 -13.65
N ILE A 112 -20.75 2.56 -13.61
CA ILE A 112 -20.28 3.33 -14.77
C ILE A 112 -18.97 2.73 -15.26
N VAL A 113 -18.85 2.55 -16.57
CA VAL A 113 -17.59 2.30 -17.27
C VAL A 113 -17.44 3.38 -18.34
N CYS A 114 -16.37 4.19 -18.24
CA CYS A 114 -16.16 5.31 -19.15
C CYS A 114 -15.83 4.85 -20.57
N ASP A 115 -16.44 5.49 -21.53
CA ASP A 115 -16.25 5.25 -22.98
C ASP A 115 -14.96 5.91 -23.52
N GLU A 116 -14.82 5.96 -24.85
CA GLU A 116 -13.66 6.55 -25.53
C GLU A 116 -13.53 8.06 -25.32
N ASN A 117 -14.58 8.72 -24.87
CA ASN A 117 -14.58 10.14 -24.52
C ASN A 117 -14.41 10.36 -23.02
N GLY A 118 -14.09 9.30 -22.25
CA GLY A 118 -14.03 9.36 -20.80
C GLY A 118 -15.39 9.54 -20.14
N PHE A 119 -16.50 9.32 -20.86
CA PHE A 119 -17.85 9.56 -20.39
C PHE A 119 -18.56 8.28 -20.00
N GLY A 120 -19.30 8.34 -18.89
CA GLY A 120 -20.24 7.30 -18.50
C GLY A 120 -21.37 7.86 -17.65
N GLN A 121 -22.50 7.19 -17.61
CA GLN A 121 -23.69 7.64 -16.91
C GLN A 121 -24.46 6.45 -16.36
N THR A 122 -25.05 6.62 -15.15
CA THR A 122 -25.93 5.62 -14.56
C THR A 122 -27.30 5.62 -15.25
N LYS A 123 -28.08 4.56 -15.00
CA LYS A 123 -29.54 4.61 -15.14
C LYS A 123 -30.14 5.68 -14.22
N ASP A 124 -31.43 5.93 -14.38
CA ASP A 124 -32.17 6.75 -13.42
C ASP A 124 -32.32 5.99 -12.09
N MET A 125 -31.82 6.59 -11.02
CA MET A 125 -31.85 6.07 -9.66
C MET A 125 -32.79 6.89 -8.78
N PRO A 126 -33.46 6.30 -7.79
CA PRO A 126 -34.42 6.98 -6.94
C PRO A 126 -33.77 8.07 -6.05
N TYR A 127 -34.62 8.93 -5.51
CA TYR A 127 -34.25 9.95 -4.52
C TYR A 127 -33.39 9.36 -3.40
N GLY A 128 -32.27 10.02 -3.08
CA GLY A 128 -31.37 9.62 -1.99
C GLY A 128 -29.96 10.14 -2.15
N ILE A 129 -29.14 9.89 -1.13
CA ILE A 129 -27.70 10.18 -1.15
C ILE A 129 -26.98 8.92 -1.60
N TYR A 130 -26.16 9.05 -2.61
CA TYR A 130 -25.38 7.97 -3.21
C TYR A 130 -23.90 8.20 -3.01
N THR A 131 -23.17 7.16 -2.66
CA THR A 131 -21.69 7.14 -2.67
C THR A 131 -21.22 6.77 -4.08
N VAL A 132 -20.25 7.51 -4.60
CA VAL A 132 -19.53 7.22 -5.84
C VAL A 132 -18.14 6.75 -5.47
N HIS A 133 -17.82 5.52 -5.81
CA HIS A 133 -16.56 4.84 -5.54
C HIS A 133 -15.85 4.46 -6.85
N GLN A 134 -14.61 4.90 -7.04
CA GLN A 134 -13.83 4.51 -8.21
C GLN A 134 -13.24 3.12 -8.02
N THR A 135 -13.56 2.18 -8.92
CA THR A 135 -13.10 0.78 -8.84
C THR A 135 -11.94 0.47 -9.77
N SER A 136 -11.73 1.24 -10.84
CA SER A 136 -10.58 1.11 -11.72
C SER A 136 -10.24 2.41 -12.43
N GLY A 137 -8.98 2.53 -12.86
CA GLY A 137 -8.43 3.62 -13.62
C GLY A 137 -7.18 3.20 -14.38
N TRP A 138 -6.51 4.12 -15.06
CA TRP A 138 -5.24 3.86 -15.71
C TRP A 138 -4.15 3.53 -14.69
N GLU A 139 -3.31 2.59 -15.06
CA GLU A 139 -2.17 2.16 -14.25
C GLU A 139 -1.24 3.36 -13.95
N GLY A 140 -0.77 3.43 -12.69
CA GLY A 140 0.07 4.54 -12.26
C GLY A 140 -0.67 5.81 -11.85
N ARG A 141 -1.98 5.75 -11.66
CA ARG A 141 -2.80 6.84 -11.15
C ARG A 141 -3.38 6.51 -9.79
N GLU A 142 -3.40 7.50 -8.89
CA GLU A 142 -4.10 7.36 -7.61
C GLU A 142 -5.60 7.28 -7.87
N MET A 143 -6.29 6.34 -7.22
CA MET A 143 -7.74 6.33 -7.19
C MET A 143 -8.23 7.53 -6.39
N MET A 144 -9.35 8.11 -6.81
CA MET A 144 -9.95 9.20 -6.06
C MET A 144 -10.67 8.71 -4.81
N ASP A 145 -10.74 9.56 -3.80
CA ASP A 145 -11.57 9.32 -2.62
C ASP A 145 -13.06 9.25 -2.99
N ASP A 146 -13.80 8.47 -2.23
CA ASP A 146 -15.25 8.39 -2.35
C ASP A 146 -15.90 9.74 -2.11
N PHE A 147 -16.96 10.06 -2.87
CA PHE A 147 -17.76 11.25 -2.65
C PHE A 147 -19.25 10.97 -2.77
N ASP A 148 -20.06 11.85 -2.21
CA ASP A 148 -21.50 11.69 -2.18
C ASP A 148 -22.22 12.58 -3.20
N VAL A 149 -23.29 12.02 -3.76
CA VAL A 149 -24.20 12.71 -4.69
C VAL A 149 -25.61 12.63 -4.13
N PHE A 150 -26.30 13.77 -3.99
CA PHE A 150 -27.69 13.79 -3.57
C PHE A 150 -28.62 13.92 -4.80
N ILE A 151 -29.31 12.84 -5.15
CA ILE A 151 -30.36 12.82 -6.18
C ILE A 151 -31.63 13.36 -5.55
N SER A 152 -31.95 14.64 -5.82
CA SER A 152 -33.07 15.36 -5.22
C SER A 152 -34.01 16.02 -6.23
N GLN A 153 -33.68 16.01 -7.50
CA GLN A 153 -34.48 16.62 -8.57
C GLN A 153 -34.78 15.60 -9.65
N ASN A 154 -36.05 15.57 -10.08
CA ASN A 154 -36.50 14.64 -11.09
C ASN A 154 -35.90 14.92 -12.46
N ALA A 155 -35.49 13.86 -13.16
CA ALA A 155 -34.85 13.90 -14.49
C ALA A 155 -33.57 14.74 -14.54
N GLN A 156 -32.94 15.01 -13.39
CA GLN A 156 -31.68 15.73 -13.33
C GLN A 156 -30.50 14.78 -13.54
N THR A 157 -29.55 15.20 -14.38
CA THR A 157 -28.23 14.57 -14.51
C THR A 157 -27.22 15.33 -13.67
N TYR A 158 -26.62 14.66 -12.68
CA TYR A 158 -25.56 15.19 -11.83
C TYR A 158 -24.22 14.86 -12.47
N ARG A 159 -23.49 15.88 -12.95
CA ARG A 159 -22.27 15.70 -13.75
C ARG A 159 -21.02 16.06 -12.95
N TYR A 160 -20.04 15.19 -13.01
CA TYR A 160 -18.75 15.36 -12.34
C TYR A 160 -17.61 15.19 -13.32
N LEU A 161 -16.67 16.14 -13.30
CA LEU A 161 -15.39 16.02 -13.98
C LEU A 161 -14.38 15.49 -12.97
N ILE A 162 -13.77 14.36 -13.27
CA ILE A 162 -12.83 13.65 -12.39
C ILE A 162 -11.48 13.57 -13.07
N ASN A 163 -10.42 13.95 -12.34
CA ASN A 163 -9.03 13.82 -12.76
C ASN A 163 -8.23 13.13 -11.65
N ASN A 164 -7.46 12.07 -11.97
CA ASN A 164 -6.63 11.38 -11.02
C ASN A 164 -5.20 11.93 -11.08
N ARG A 165 -4.52 11.90 -9.92
CA ARG A 165 -3.11 12.27 -9.82
C ARG A 165 -2.22 11.10 -10.22
N ASN A 166 -0.96 11.41 -10.57
CA ASN A 166 0.07 10.40 -10.73
C ASN A 166 0.32 9.71 -9.38
N PHE A 167 0.47 8.38 -9.41
CA PHE A 167 0.92 7.67 -8.24
C PHE A 167 2.41 7.90 -8.03
N GLU A 168 2.78 8.31 -6.84
CA GLU A 168 4.15 8.56 -6.42
C GLU A 168 4.38 8.05 -5.01
N SER A 169 5.55 7.50 -4.75
CA SER A 169 5.89 6.95 -3.43
C SER A 169 7.32 7.29 -3.01
N PHE A 170 7.53 7.49 -1.72
CA PHE A 170 8.87 7.41 -1.14
C PHE A 170 9.37 5.96 -1.18
N VAL A 171 10.69 5.79 -1.23
CA VAL A 171 11.32 4.47 -1.10
C VAL A 171 12.10 4.43 0.21
N ASN A 172 11.77 3.45 1.05
CA ASN A 172 12.47 3.19 2.30
C ASN A 172 13.32 1.93 2.16
N VAL A 173 14.64 2.09 2.08
CA VAL A 173 15.60 0.97 2.06
C VAL A 173 16.03 0.66 3.49
N VAL A 174 15.87 -0.60 3.90
CA VAL A 174 16.27 -1.08 5.22
C VAL A 174 17.39 -2.09 5.07
N LYS A 175 18.51 -1.85 5.76
CA LYS A 175 19.61 -2.80 5.86
C LYS A 175 19.27 -3.91 6.84
N VAL A 176 19.47 -5.15 6.42
CA VAL A 176 19.23 -6.32 7.27
C VAL A 176 20.42 -7.28 7.23
N ASP A 177 20.71 -7.91 8.38
CA ASP A 177 21.67 -9.01 8.45
C ASP A 177 21.09 -10.24 7.76
N ALA A 178 21.85 -10.84 6.83
CA ALA A 178 21.37 -11.94 6.01
C ALA A 178 21.15 -13.25 6.80
N GLU A 179 21.80 -13.41 7.95
CA GLU A 179 21.65 -14.61 8.79
C GLU A 179 20.56 -14.45 9.85
N SER A 180 20.46 -13.28 10.47
CA SER A 180 19.49 -13.03 11.56
C SER A 180 18.16 -12.42 11.08
N GLY A 181 18.16 -11.77 9.91
CA GLY A 181 17.04 -10.99 9.38
C GLY A 181 16.75 -9.69 10.12
N LYS A 182 17.55 -9.33 11.13
CA LYS A 182 17.39 -8.09 11.90
C LYS A 182 17.95 -6.90 11.13
N SER A 183 17.39 -5.72 11.37
CA SER A 183 17.94 -4.50 10.82
C SER A 183 19.34 -4.21 11.40
N ILE A 184 20.22 -3.68 10.55
CA ILE A 184 21.58 -3.29 10.92
C ILE A 184 21.57 -1.79 11.23
N PRO A 185 21.61 -1.35 12.50
CA PRO A 185 21.56 0.06 12.89
C PRO A 185 22.90 0.73 12.63
N TYR A 186 23.15 1.06 11.36
CA TYR A 186 24.42 1.66 10.92
C TYR A 186 24.16 2.78 9.90
N ALA A 187 24.70 3.96 10.18
CA ALA A 187 24.67 5.08 9.26
C ALA A 187 25.75 4.95 8.19
N GLY A 188 25.42 5.33 6.96
CA GLY A 188 26.39 5.45 5.87
C GLY A 188 26.53 4.23 4.98
N ALA A 189 25.63 3.25 5.04
CA ALA A 189 25.47 2.31 3.93
C ALA A 189 24.93 3.09 2.73
N GLY A 190 25.61 2.99 1.58
CA GLY A 190 25.33 3.82 0.40
C GLY A 190 24.69 3.03 -0.73
N PHE A 191 23.71 3.65 -1.38
CA PHE A 191 22.92 3.06 -2.46
C PHE A 191 22.78 3.98 -3.66
N LYS A 192 22.81 3.39 -4.85
CA LYS A 192 22.31 4.00 -6.08
C LYS A 192 20.96 3.39 -6.42
N ILE A 193 20.04 4.23 -6.89
CA ILE A 193 18.72 3.82 -7.36
C ILE A 193 18.70 3.98 -8.88
N TYR A 194 18.09 3.04 -9.57
CA TYR A 194 17.89 3.07 -11.01
C TYR A 194 16.42 2.95 -11.34
N ASP A 195 15.97 3.74 -12.31
CA ASP A 195 14.60 3.70 -12.82
C ASP A 195 14.35 2.43 -13.68
N PRO A 196 13.11 2.17 -14.10
CA PRO A 196 12.78 1.03 -14.96
C PRO A 196 13.49 1.02 -16.32
N GLN A 197 13.98 2.16 -16.78
CA GLN A 197 14.73 2.32 -18.02
C GLN A 197 16.25 2.13 -17.82
N GLY A 198 16.68 1.93 -16.56
CA GLY A 198 18.09 1.76 -16.19
C GLY A 198 18.86 3.06 -16.01
N ASN A 199 18.20 4.21 -15.98
CA ASN A 199 18.84 5.48 -15.68
C ASN A 199 19.04 5.64 -14.18
N GLN A 200 20.17 6.18 -13.76
CA GLN A 200 20.42 6.48 -12.36
C GLN A 200 19.53 7.64 -11.89
N VAL A 201 18.75 7.39 -10.83
CA VAL A 201 17.94 8.41 -10.17
C VAL A 201 18.86 9.42 -9.48
N LYS A 202 18.57 10.72 -9.72
CA LYS A 202 19.26 11.85 -9.11
C LYS A 202 18.22 12.85 -8.61
N MET A 203 18.40 13.34 -7.40
CA MET A 203 17.54 14.34 -6.79
C MET A 203 18.31 15.65 -6.63
N THR A 204 17.82 16.74 -7.21
CA THR A 204 18.51 18.03 -7.23
C THR A 204 17.73 19.06 -6.45
N PHE A 205 18.34 19.60 -5.40
CA PHE A 205 17.78 20.64 -4.54
C PHE A 205 18.45 21.97 -4.86
N THR A 206 17.66 23.03 -4.95
CA THR A 206 18.15 24.37 -5.28
C THR A 206 18.40 25.22 -4.05
N TYR A 207 17.84 24.87 -2.90
CA TYR A 207 17.95 25.62 -1.65
C TYR A 207 18.35 24.69 -0.47
N PRO A 208 19.13 25.14 0.49
CA PRO A 208 19.80 26.46 0.60
C PRO A 208 20.99 26.63 -0.35
N THR A 209 21.55 25.55 -0.84
CA THR A 209 22.64 25.52 -1.83
C THR A 209 22.32 24.46 -2.89
N PRO A 210 22.52 24.72 -4.17
CA PRO A 210 22.33 23.71 -5.19
C PRO A 210 23.10 22.43 -4.89
N THR A 211 22.38 21.33 -4.71
CA THR A 211 22.96 20.04 -4.32
C THR A 211 22.26 18.93 -5.12
N THR A 212 23.05 18.05 -5.71
CA THR A 212 22.52 16.83 -6.37
C THR A 212 22.91 15.62 -5.56
N ILE A 213 21.91 14.83 -5.17
CA ILE A 213 22.07 13.55 -4.49
C ILE A 213 21.90 12.45 -5.55
N ASP A 214 22.92 11.62 -5.72
CA ASP A 214 22.94 10.48 -6.62
C ASP A 214 23.40 9.18 -5.94
N VAL A 215 23.82 9.29 -4.66
CA VAL A 215 24.02 8.16 -3.75
C VAL A 215 23.25 8.48 -2.46
N PHE A 216 22.39 7.55 -2.06
CA PHE A 216 21.54 7.68 -0.89
C PHE A 216 22.11 6.88 0.27
N TYR A 217 22.22 7.47 1.45
CA TYR A 217 22.86 6.86 2.62
C TYR A 217 21.88 6.57 3.74
N THR A 218 22.09 5.43 4.41
CA THR A 218 21.30 5.09 5.62
C THR A 218 21.62 6.00 6.78
N ASP A 219 20.62 6.21 7.64
CA ASP A 219 20.73 6.86 8.94
C ASP A 219 21.27 5.90 10.02
N ALA A 220 21.30 6.37 11.28
CA ALA A 220 21.76 5.58 12.43
C ALA A 220 20.88 4.35 12.74
N ASN A 221 19.66 4.28 12.21
CA ASN A 221 18.78 3.12 12.36
C ASN A 221 19.01 2.06 11.27
N GLY A 222 19.91 2.34 10.31
CA GLY A 222 20.18 1.45 9.17
C GLY A 222 19.10 1.52 8.09
N SER A 223 18.36 2.62 8.03
CA SER A 223 17.36 2.87 7.00
C SER A 223 17.64 4.18 6.27
N LEU A 224 17.19 4.27 5.04
CA LEU A 224 17.12 5.52 4.29
C LEU A 224 15.72 5.66 3.68
N VAL A 225 15.21 6.87 3.68
CA VAL A 225 14.02 7.24 2.91
C VAL A 225 14.47 8.22 1.84
N THR A 226 14.02 8.03 0.61
CA THR A 226 14.35 8.97 -0.48
C THR A 226 13.86 10.37 -0.12
N PRO A 227 14.66 11.43 -0.38
CA PRO A 227 14.25 12.81 -0.06
C PRO A 227 13.02 13.29 -0.82
N GLU A 228 12.78 12.76 -2.02
CA GLU A 228 11.62 13.02 -2.86
C GLU A 228 10.95 11.70 -3.23
N LYS A 229 9.66 11.77 -3.58
CA LYS A 229 8.92 10.64 -4.13
C LYS A 229 9.45 10.28 -5.51
N LEU A 230 9.31 9.03 -5.86
CA LEU A 230 9.57 8.50 -7.20
C LEU A 230 8.24 8.14 -7.86
N ASP A 231 8.18 8.29 -9.16
CA ASP A 231 7.00 8.01 -9.98
C ASP A 231 6.65 6.53 -9.99
N TYR A 232 5.40 6.23 -10.27
CA TYR A 232 4.95 4.88 -10.59
C TYR A 232 5.87 4.23 -11.62
N GLY A 233 6.22 2.97 -11.38
CA GLY A 233 7.02 2.18 -12.32
C GLY A 233 7.34 0.80 -11.79
N LYS A 234 7.44 -0.17 -12.71
CA LYS A 234 7.82 -1.54 -12.41
C LYS A 234 9.26 -1.79 -12.88
N GLY A 235 10.06 -2.40 -12.00
CA GLY A 235 11.45 -2.74 -12.30
C GLY A 235 12.47 -1.68 -11.89
N TYR A 236 12.19 -0.86 -10.92
CA TYR A 236 13.23 -0.08 -10.23
C TYR A 236 14.25 -1.03 -9.61
N SER A 237 15.48 -0.55 -9.40
CA SER A 237 16.49 -1.33 -8.68
C SER A 237 17.35 -0.46 -7.77
N ILE A 238 17.79 -1.06 -6.65
CA ILE A 238 18.83 -0.50 -5.81
C ILE A 238 20.11 -1.32 -5.94
N VAL A 239 21.24 -0.64 -5.94
CA VAL A 239 22.59 -1.23 -5.93
C VAL A 239 23.37 -0.65 -4.78
N GLU A 240 23.90 -1.52 -3.91
CA GLU A 240 24.76 -1.09 -2.81
C GLU A 240 26.13 -0.69 -3.34
N VAL A 241 26.61 0.49 -2.94
CA VAL A 241 27.94 1.01 -3.29
C VAL A 241 28.85 1.18 -2.08
N GLN A 242 28.28 1.11 -0.89
CA GLN A 242 29.01 1.14 0.38
C GLN A 242 28.27 0.29 1.42
N ALA A 243 28.95 -0.75 1.91
CA ALA A 243 28.39 -1.63 2.94
C ALA A 243 28.45 -1.01 4.34
N PRO A 244 27.60 -1.43 5.29
CA PRO A 244 27.76 -1.11 6.70
C PRO A 244 29.05 -1.68 7.27
N TYR A 245 29.61 -1.03 8.28
CA TYR A 245 30.79 -1.55 8.99
C TYR A 245 30.55 -2.97 9.52
N GLY A 246 31.51 -3.85 9.30
CA GLY A 246 31.45 -5.25 9.71
C GLY A 246 30.67 -6.16 8.77
N TYR A 247 30.24 -5.66 7.62
CA TYR A 247 29.53 -6.43 6.60
C TYR A 247 30.25 -6.42 5.25
N VAL A 248 30.00 -7.43 4.45
CA VAL A 248 30.56 -7.57 3.09
C VAL A 248 29.68 -6.76 2.13
N LEU A 249 30.30 -5.95 1.26
CA LEU A 249 29.60 -5.28 0.17
C LEU A 249 28.94 -6.31 -0.74
N ASP A 250 27.67 -6.11 -1.02
CA ASP A 250 26.91 -6.87 -2.01
C ASP A 250 26.27 -5.91 -3.01
N ASP A 251 26.87 -5.80 -4.18
CA ASP A 251 26.45 -4.94 -5.28
C ASP A 251 25.37 -5.60 -6.17
N THR A 252 24.88 -6.78 -5.80
CA THR A 252 23.78 -7.43 -6.52
C THR A 252 22.53 -6.54 -6.46
N PRO A 253 21.94 -6.17 -7.61
CA PRO A 253 20.75 -5.35 -7.64
C PRO A 253 19.56 -6.03 -6.94
N VAL A 254 18.80 -5.26 -6.15
CA VAL A 254 17.49 -5.66 -5.64
C VAL A 254 16.44 -4.90 -6.43
N TYR A 255 15.57 -5.64 -7.12
CA TYR A 255 14.48 -5.07 -7.92
C TYR A 255 13.23 -4.87 -7.08
N PHE A 256 12.50 -3.81 -7.36
CA PHE A 256 11.23 -3.49 -6.71
C PHE A 256 10.34 -2.67 -7.65
N ASP A 257 9.06 -2.63 -7.33
CA ASP A 257 8.06 -1.88 -8.09
C ASP A 257 7.49 -0.75 -7.21
N ILE A 258 7.25 0.39 -7.80
CA ILE A 258 6.52 1.50 -7.18
C ILE A 258 5.10 1.45 -7.72
N THR A 259 4.23 0.77 -6.98
CA THR A 259 2.81 0.59 -7.28
C THR A 259 1.99 0.73 -6.01
N GLU A 260 0.70 0.95 -6.15
CA GLU A 260 -0.22 1.01 -5.01
C GLU A 260 -0.21 -0.28 -4.19
N GLU A 261 -0.13 -1.45 -4.86
CA GLU A 261 -0.08 -2.76 -4.22
C GLU A 261 1.18 -2.99 -3.38
N ASN A 262 2.32 -2.42 -3.79
CA ASN A 262 3.61 -2.58 -3.13
C ASN A 262 3.93 -1.47 -2.12
N SER A 263 3.03 -0.51 -1.98
CA SER A 263 3.16 0.60 -1.05
C SER A 263 2.37 0.39 0.23
N THR A 264 2.80 1.08 1.27
CA THR A 264 2.08 1.18 2.54
C THR A 264 2.00 2.64 2.94
N GLU A 265 0.94 3.01 3.66
CA GLU A 265 0.83 4.36 4.21
C GLU A 265 1.45 4.40 5.61
N GLU A 266 2.46 5.25 5.80
CA GLU A 266 3.17 5.43 7.07
C GLU A 266 3.17 6.91 7.45
N GLY A 267 2.50 7.25 8.55
CA GLY A 267 2.45 8.63 9.03
C GLY A 267 1.83 9.63 8.04
N GLY A 268 0.91 9.19 7.18
CA GLY A 268 0.26 10.01 6.15
C GLY A 268 1.08 10.18 4.86
N VAL A 269 2.07 9.34 4.65
CA VAL A 269 2.85 9.31 3.40
C VAL A 269 2.93 7.91 2.82
N THR A 270 2.88 7.81 1.50
CA THR A 270 3.00 6.54 0.78
C THR A 270 4.46 6.13 0.68
N VAL A 271 4.77 4.89 1.07
CA VAL A 271 6.15 4.36 1.15
C VAL A 271 6.23 2.95 0.56
N VAL A 272 7.20 2.71 -0.30
CA VAL A 272 7.62 1.36 -0.73
C VAL A 272 8.83 0.94 0.08
N LYS A 273 8.77 -0.22 0.75
CA LYS A 273 9.89 -0.77 1.54
C LYS A 273 10.72 -1.76 0.73
N VAL A 274 12.04 -1.60 0.81
CA VAL A 274 13.01 -2.47 0.15
C VAL A 274 14.04 -2.93 1.17
N ASN A 275 14.13 -4.24 1.41
CA ASN A 275 15.14 -4.81 2.29
C ASN A 275 16.39 -5.20 1.48
N LYS A 276 17.57 -4.78 1.94
CA LYS A 276 18.85 -5.19 1.38
C LYS A 276 19.65 -5.96 2.42
N PRO A 277 19.78 -7.30 2.28
CA PRO A 277 20.57 -8.12 3.19
C PRO A 277 22.07 -7.99 2.90
N ASN A 278 22.92 -8.08 3.94
CA ASN A 278 24.37 -8.26 3.84
C ASN A 278 24.84 -9.38 4.77
N MET A 279 25.89 -10.07 4.34
CA MET A 279 26.59 -11.06 5.16
C MET A 279 27.61 -10.36 6.07
N ALA A 280 27.65 -10.74 7.33
CA ALA A 280 28.71 -10.28 8.23
C ALA A 280 30.08 -10.70 7.72
N GLN A 281 31.09 -9.83 7.89
CA GLN A 281 32.46 -10.15 7.54
C GLN A 281 32.97 -11.30 8.42
N LYS A 282 33.59 -12.28 7.81
CA LYS A 282 34.22 -13.42 8.49
C LYS A 282 35.71 -13.47 8.10
N GLY A 283 36.54 -13.87 9.05
CA GLY A 283 37.96 -14.06 8.85
C GLY A 283 38.39 -15.47 9.24
N THR A 284 39.63 -15.83 8.91
CA THR A 284 40.25 -17.09 9.30
C THR A 284 41.41 -16.82 10.25
N ILE A 285 41.64 -17.76 11.15
CA ILE A 285 42.78 -17.76 12.05
C ILE A 285 43.72 -18.88 11.62
N THR A 286 44.99 -18.55 11.30
CA THR A 286 46.02 -19.54 10.97
C THR A 286 47.01 -19.56 12.11
N VAL A 287 47.35 -20.77 12.59
CA VAL A 287 48.33 -20.99 13.65
C VAL A 287 49.42 -21.91 13.09
N GLU A 288 50.65 -21.43 13.08
CA GLU A 288 51.82 -22.25 12.76
C GLU A 288 52.47 -22.73 14.06
N LYS A 289 52.54 -24.05 14.25
CA LYS A 289 53.22 -24.64 15.41
C LYS A 289 54.55 -25.20 14.95
N THR A 290 55.64 -24.67 15.50
CA THR A 290 56.99 -25.16 15.24
C THR A 290 57.66 -25.62 16.50
N GLY A 291 58.66 -26.46 16.42
CA GLY A 291 59.50 -26.91 17.51
C GLY A 291 60.74 -27.63 17.02
N GLU A 292 61.61 -27.94 17.97
CA GLU A 292 62.83 -28.70 17.65
C GLU A 292 62.49 -30.16 17.39
N VAL A 293 62.81 -30.62 16.19
CA VAL A 293 62.61 -32.00 15.74
C VAL A 293 63.99 -32.61 15.53
N PHE A 294 64.18 -33.85 16.00
CA PHE A 294 65.42 -34.59 15.76
C PHE A 294 65.61 -34.79 14.25
N SER A 295 66.70 -34.26 13.73
CA SER A 295 67.01 -34.33 12.27
C SER A 295 68.16 -35.31 11.97
N GLY A 296 68.98 -35.63 13.00
CA GLY A 296 70.09 -36.54 12.80
C GLY A 296 71.04 -36.61 13.97
N VAL A 297 72.15 -37.24 13.74
CA VAL A 297 73.24 -37.37 14.74
C VAL A 297 74.58 -37.03 14.04
N ASN A 298 75.31 -36.08 14.66
CA ASN A 298 76.68 -35.85 14.33
C ASN A 298 77.53 -36.91 15.04
N VAL A 299 78.29 -37.61 14.29
CA VAL A 299 79.21 -38.60 14.86
C VAL A 299 80.65 -38.05 14.75
N SER A 300 81.35 -37.96 15.88
CA SER A 300 82.70 -37.51 15.93
C SER A 300 83.55 -38.53 16.74
N GLY A 301 84.77 -38.78 16.30
CA GLY A 301 85.71 -39.76 16.88
C GLY A 301 86.35 -40.55 15.78
N SER A 302 87.52 -41.21 16.08
CA SER A 302 88.22 -42.16 15.17
C SER A 302 88.19 -43.56 15.75
N GLU A 303 88.51 -44.58 14.95
CA GLU A 303 88.47 -45.98 15.39
C GLU A 303 89.25 -46.30 16.65
N ASP A 304 90.20 -45.39 17.06
CA ASP A 304 91.04 -45.53 18.28
C ASP A 304 90.59 -44.59 19.44
N SER A 305 89.41 -43.86 19.32
CA SER A 305 88.90 -42.97 20.33
C SER A 305 87.38 -43.17 20.52
N ASP A 306 86.91 -42.78 21.74
CA ASP A 306 85.47 -42.87 22.02
C ASP A 306 84.68 -42.17 20.92
N VAL A 307 83.72 -42.88 20.35
CA VAL A 307 82.79 -42.31 19.38
C VAL A 307 81.75 -41.52 20.14
N ILE A 308 81.65 -40.23 19.84
CA ILE A 308 80.72 -39.33 20.45
C ILE A 308 79.56 -39.10 19.48
N TYR A 309 78.34 -39.42 19.88
CA TYR A 309 77.10 -39.16 19.18
C TYR A 309 76.46 -37.90 19.73
N GLN A 310 76.27 -36.87 18.88
CA GLN A 310 75.70 -35.63 19.27
C GLN A 310 74.37 -35.45 18.47
N PRO A 311 73.23 -35.48 19.13
CA PRO A 311 71.96 -35.29 18.44
C PRO A 311 71.89 -33.89 17.84
N VAL A 312 71.33 -33.83 16.62
CA VAL A 312 71.09 -32.60 15.89
C VAL A 312 69.57 -32.40 15.82
N TYR A 313 69.15 -31.23 16.16
CA TYR A 313 67.74 -30.81 16.10
C TYR A 313 67.66 -29.63 15.13
N GLU A 314 66.57 -29.61 14.37
CA GLU A 314 66.17 -28.49 13.52
C GLU A 314 64.75 -28.04 13.85
N VAL A 315 64.47 -26.76 13.62
CA VAL A 315 63.08 -26.23 13.82
C VAL A 315 62.25 -26.59 12.61
N ALA A 316 61.22 -27.40 12.84
CA ALA A 316 60.30 -27.84 11.82
C ALA A 316 58.84 -27.69 12.32
N GLY A 317 57.87 -27.79 11.39
CA GLY A 317 56.44 -27.80 11.73
C GLY A 317 56.09 -29.01 12.61
N LEU A 318 55.26 -28.80 13.60
CA LEU A 318 54.75 -29.85 14.49
C LEU A 318 53.27 -30.13 14.20
N GLU A 319 52.98 -31.38 13.77
CA GLU A 319 51.62 -31.87 13.60
C GLU A 319 51.05 -32.43 14.90
N GLY A 320 49.71 -32.56 14.96
CA GLY A 320 49.00 -33.21 16.06
C GLY A 320 48.78 -32.32 17.29
N ALA A 321 49.21 -31.08 17.26
CA ALA A 321 48.91 -30.14 18.37
C ALA A 321 47.44 -29.65 18.25
N VAL A 322 46.69 -29.80 19.32
CA VAL A 322 45.27 -29.45 19.36
C VAL A 322 45.06 -28.08 20.01
N TYR A 323 44.33 -27.23 19.36
CA TYR A 323 43.96 -25.88 19.81
C TYR A 323 42.43 -25.72 19.89
N GLU A 324 41.98 -25.14 20.99
CA GLU A 324 40.61 -24.65 21.11
C GLU A 324 40.54 -23.17 20.73
N VAL A 325 39.63 -22.80 19.87
CA VAL A 325 39.26 -21.41 19.59
C VAL A 325 38.13 -21.01 20.53
N ARG A 326 38.37 -20.04 21.42
CA ARG A 326 37.40 -19.56 22.39
C ARG A 326 37.09 -18.09 22.20
N ALA A 327 35.83 -17.70 22.43
CA ALA A 327 35.45 -16.30 22.50
C ALA A 327 36.05 -15.67 23.76
N ALA A 328 36.93 -14.68 23.63
CA ALA A 328 37.55 -13.97 24.79
C ALA A 328 36.55 -13.04 25.50
N GLU A 329 35.62 -12.49 24.76
CA GLU A 329 34.48 -11.68 25.19
C GLU A 329 33.23 -12.09 24.42
N ASP A 330 32.09 -11.53 24.78
CA ASP A 330 30.85 -11.72 23.98
C ASP A 330 31.09 -11.15 22.56
N ILE A 331 30.86 -11.99 21.54
CA ILE A 331 31.02 -11.61 20.14
C ILE A 331 29.62 -11.39 19.55
N SER A 332 29.32 -10.13 19.27
CA SER A 332 28.05 -9.72 18.65
C SER A 332 28.26 -9.06 17.29
N THR A 333 27.35 -9.30 16.36
CA THR A 333 27.28 -8.54 15.11
C THR A 333 26.61 -7.19 15.31
N PRO A 334 26.84 -6.19 14.44
CA PRO A 334 26.28 -4.83 14.60
C PRO A 334 24.75 -4.76 14.68
N ASP A 335 24.03 -5.77 14.21
CA ASP A 335 22.58 -5.94 14.38
C ASP A 335 22.15 -6.32 15.82
N GLY A 336 23.13 -6.41 16.75
CA GLY A 336 22.92 -6.77 18.15
C GLY A 336 22.74 -8.28 18.38
N THR A 337 22.96 -9.12 17.38
CA THR A 337 22.89 -10.57 17.55
C THR A 337 24.16 -11.09 18.22
N LEU A 338 24.00 -11.69 19.39
CA LEU A 338 25.10 -12.40 20.06
C LEU A 338 25.39 -13.67 19.26
N ARG A 339 26.64 -13.81 18.78
CA ARG A 339 27.10 -14.97 18.01
C ARG A 339 27.74 -16.00 18.91
N TYR A 340 28.58 -15.57 19.85
CA TYR A 340 29.27 -16.42 20.82
C TYR A 340 29.38 -15.71 22.16
N SER A 341 29.16 -16.46 23.25
CA SER A 341 29.28 -15.96 24.61
C SER A 341 30.75 -16.03 25.09
N LYS A 342 31.15 -15.15 25.98
CA LYS A 342 32.50 -15.17 26.61
C LYS A 342 32.83 -16.56 27.17
N GLY A 343 34.01 -17.09 26.77
CA GLY A 343 34.52 -18.38 27.19
C GLY A 343 33.97 -19.58 26.40
N GLU A 344 33.01 -19.37 25.51
CA GLU A 344 32.48 -20.43 24.64
C GLU A 344 33.57 -21.00 23.72
N VAL A 345 33.66 -22.33 23.59
CA VAL A 345 34.53 -23.00 22.64
C VAL A 345 33.79 -23.01 21.28
N VAL A 346 34.36 -22.30 20.32
CA VAL A 346 33.79 -22.10 19.01
C VAL A 346 34.22 -23.20 18.04
N ASP A 347 35.49 -23.63 18.17
CA ASP A 347 36.08 -24.63 17.29
C ASP A 347 37.27 -25.33 17.96
N THR A 348 37.64 -26.50 17.47
CA THR A 348 38.84 -27.24 17.86
C THR A 348 39.63 -27.63 16.60
N ILE A 349 40.87 -27.13 16.52
CA ILE A 349 41.72 -27.27 15.33
C ILE A 349 42.97 -28.05 15.70
N THR A 350 43.32 -29.00 14.86
CA THR A 350 44.57 -29.79 15.01
C THR A 350 45.56 -29.39 13.90
N THR A 351 46.85 -29.15 14.28
CA THR A 351 47.86 -28.84 13.29
C THR A 351 48.11 -30.05 12.37
N SER A 352 48.19 -29.78 11.10
CA SER A 352 48.58 -30.76 10.06
C SER A 352 50.05 -30.59 9.69
N SER A 353 50.58 -31.61 9.05
CA SER A 353 51.96 -31.59 8.48
C SER A 353 52.08 -30.64 7.29
#